data_f353c76fd9a08d7c11e2f62252388996
#
_entry.id   f353c76fd9a08d7c11e2f62252388996
#
_cell.length_a   1.000
_cell.length_b   1.000
_cell.length_c   1.000
_cell.angle_alpha   90.00
_cell.angle_beta   90.00
_cell.angle_gamma   90.00
#
_symmetry.space_group_name_H-M   'P 1'
#
loop_
_entity.id
_entity.type
_entity.pdbx_description
1 polymer ?
#
loop_
_entity_poly.entity_id
_entity_poly.type
_entity_poly.pdbx_seq_one_letter_code
_entity_poly.pdbx_strand_id
1 'polypeptide(L)'
;MKLRIQFNAAKATRNFTKHRVRLADAEAVLYDPIALTVEDNDHDEQRWVTIGVDGSGQILVVVYVYRDPNFIRLISARKAQPQETIQYQGA
;
A
#
# COMPACT_ATOMS: atom_id res chain seq x y z
N MET A 1 6.41 -12.10 -12.42
CA MET A 1 5.77 -12.98 -11.43
C MET A 1 4.54 -12.29 -10.84
N LYS A 2 3.45 -13.00 -10.76
CA LYS A 2 2.20 -12.39 -10.30
C LYS A 2 2.06 -12.54 -8.79
N LEU A 3 1.83 -11.43 -8.10
CA LEU A 3 1.55 -11.45 -6.67
C LEU A 3 0.12 -11.89 -6.40
N ARG A 4 -0.08 -12.65 -5.33
CA ARG A 4 -1.41 -12.88 -4.79
C ARG A 4 -1.65 -11.86 -3.69
N ILE A 5 -2.69 -11.06 -3.85
CA ILE A 5 -2.97 -9.96 -2.94
C ILE A 5 -4.34 -10.19 -2.31
N GLN A 6 -4.38 -10.13 -0.99
CA GLN A 6 -5.56 -10.41 -0.20
C GLN A 6 -5.79 -9.29 0.81
N PHE A 7 -7.03 -9.06 1.18
CA PHE A 7 -7.37 -8.21 2.30
C PHE A 7 -8.68 -8.67 2.92
N ASN A 8 -8.84 -8.32 4.19
CA ASN A 8 -10.04 -8.65 4.96
C ASN A 8 -11.14 -7.64 4.63
N ALA A 9 -12.37 -8.12 4.40
CA ALA A 9 -13.49 -7.25 4.05
C ALA A 9 -13.79 -6.20 5.12
N ALA A 10 -13.69 -6.58 6.39
CA ALA A 10 -13.93 -5.63 7.48
C ALA A 10 -12.86 -4.54 7.51
N LYS A 11 -11.60 -4.89 7.23
CA LYS A 11 -10.53 -3.90 7.13
C LYS A 11 -10.73 -2.99 5.92
N ALA A 12 -11.20 -3.53 4.81
CA ALA A 12 -11.49 -2.74 3.62
C ALA A 12 -12.54 -1.68 3.90
N THR A 13 -13.59 -2.06 4.62
CA THR A 13 -14.67 -1.13 5.00
C THR A 13 -14.13 -0.04 5.92
N ARG A 14 -13.39 -0.41 6.95
CA ARG A 14 -12.79 0.56 7.87
C ARG A 14 -11.82 1.50 7.17
N ASN A 15 -11.02 0.95 6.27
CA ASN A 15 -10.06 1.75 5.52
C ASN A 15 -10.76 2.79 4.66
N PHE A 16 -11.84 2.41 3.98
CA PHE A 16 -12.59 3.34 3.16
C PHE A 16 -13.26 4.42 4.02
N THR A 17 -13.82 4.04 5.16
CA THR A 17 -14.45 5.00 6.07
C THR A 17 -13.43 6.01 6.58
N LYS A 18 -12.23 5.56 6.94
CA LYS A 18 -11.20 6.41 7.54
C LYS A 18 -10.45 7.23 6.50
N HIS A 19 -10.09 6.64 5.39
CA HIS A 19 -9.17 7.24 4.42
C HIS A 19 -9.77 7.52 3.05
N ARG A 20 -10.99 7.05 2.80
CA ARG A 20 -11.67 7.17 1.50
C ARG A 20 -10.90 6.51 0.36
N VAL A 21 -10.12 5.50 0.67
CA VAL A 21 -9.36 4.72 -0.30
C VAL A 21 -9.80 3.26 -0.20
N ARG A 22 -10.10 2.66 -1.33
CA ARG A 22 -10.47 1.24 -1.39
C ARG A 22 -9.21 0.41 -1.44
N LEU A 23 -9.14 -0.63 -0.60
CA LEU A 23 -7.99 -1.53 -0.64
C LEU A 23 -7.85 -2.23 -1.99
N ALA A 24 -8.96 -2.49 -2.67
CA ALA A 24 -8.91 -3.08 -4.01
C ALA A 24 -8.16 -2.18 -5.00
N ASP A 25 -8.30 -0.87 -4.87
CA ASP A 25 -7.61 0.08 -5.75
C ASP A 25 -6.13 0.22 -5.40
N ALA A 26 -5.76 -0.13 -4.18
CA ALA A 26 -4.37 -0.03 -3.73
C ALA A 26 -3.47 -1.12 -4.33
N GLU A 27 -4.04 -2.19 -4.87
CA GLU A 27 -3.23 -3.24 -5.50
C GLU A 27 -2.30 -2.70 -6.57
N ALA A 28 -2.79 -1.76 -7.38
CA ALA A 28 -2.00 -1.21 -8.49
C ALA A 28 -0.71 -0.56 -8.02
N VAL A 29 -0.69 -0.03 -6.80
CA VAL A 29 0.50 0.59 -6.22
C VAL A 29 1.67 -0.40 -6.14
N LEU A 30 1.37 -1.66 -5.86
CA LEU A 30 2.40 -2.70 -5.72
C LEU A 30 3.01 -3.10 -7.06
N TYR A 31 2.42 -2.69 -8.16
CA TYR A 31 2.94 -2.92 -9.51
C TYR A 31 3.55 -1.67 -10.14
N ASP A 32 3.56 -0.56 -9.43
CA ASP A 32 4.18 0.67 -9.91
C ASP A 32 5.70 0.48 -9.96
N PRO A 33 6.32 0.57 -11.16
CA PRO A 33 7.75 0.27 -11.29
C PRO A 33 8.67 1.27 -10.60
N ILE A 34 8.17 2.45 -10.24
CA ILE A 34 8.98 3.44 -9.53
C ILE A 34 8.53 3.65 -8.09
N ALA A 35 7.72 2.74 -7.57
CA ALA A 35 7.27 2.81 -6.19
C ALA A 35 8.45 2.76 -5.21
N LEU A 36 8.32 3.48 -4.11
CA LEU A 36 9.29 3.47 -3.02
C LEU A 36 8.79 2.54 -1.92
N THR A 37 9.62 1.58 -1.51
CA THR A 37 9.24 0.63 -0.48
C THR A 37 10.26 0.66 0.65
N VAL A 38 9.77 0.73 1.87
CA VAL A 38 10.59 0.64 3.07
C VAL A 38 10.00 -0.38 4.02
N GLU A 39 10.87 -0.96 4.82
CA GLU A 39 10.47 -1.91 5.85
C GLU A 39 10.10 -1.14 7.12
N ASP A 40 9.01 -1.54 7.76
CA ASP A 40 8.57 -0.96 9.03
C ASP A 40 8.69 -2.03 10.10
N ASN A 41 9.67 -1.87 10.99
CA ASN A 41 9.99 -2.82 12.04
C ASN A 41 9.41 -2.45 13.41
N ASP A 42 8.54 -1.45 13.47
CA ASP A 42 8.01 -0.95 14.73
C ASP A 42 6.86 -1.79 15.30
N HIS A 43 6.55 -2.92 14.66
CA HIS A 43 5.43 -3.79 15.03
C HIS A 43 5.92 -5.21 15.31
N ASP A 44 5.07 -6.00 15.97
CA ASP A 44 5.38 -7.40 16.29
C ASP A 44 5.61 -8.25 15.05
N GLU A 45 4.90 -7.94 13.95
CA GLU A 45 5.16 -8.60 12.68
C GLU A 45 5.80 -7.59 11.72
N GLN A 46 6.62 -8.11 10.85
CA GLN A 46 7.30 -7.30 9.85
C GLN A 46 6.29 -6.73 8.86
N ARG A 47 6.25 -5.42 8.73
CA ARG A 47 5.39 -4.72 7.77
C ARG A 47 6.22 -4.01 6.73
N TRP A 48 5.61 -3.78 5.60
CA TRP A 48 6.20 -3.04 4.50
C TRP A 48 5.31 -1.86 4.15
N VAL A 49 5.94 -0.76 3.76
CA VAL A 49 5.23 0.46 3.37
C VAL A 49 5.70 0.84 1.98
N THR A 50 4.76 0.94 1.05
CA THR A 50 5.05 1.30 -0.34
C THR A 50 4.30 2.57 -0.70
N ILE A 51 5.01 3.55 -1.26
CA ILE A 51 4.42 4.76 -1.83
C ILE A 51 4.46 4.60 -3.33
N GLY A 52 3.30 4.68 -3.96
CA GLY A 52 3.22 4.53 -5.40
C GLY A 52 1.90 5.04 -5.95
N VAL A 53 1.77 4.99 -7.26
CA VAL A 53 0.59 5.49 -7.95
C VAL A 53 -0.40 4.36 -8.19
N ASP A 54 -1.70 4.64 -7.97
CA ASP A 54 -2.76 3.71 -8.30
C ASP A 54 -3.17 3.85 -9.77
N GLY A 55 -4.20 3.08 -10.17
CA GLY A 55 -4.66 3.10 -11.56
C GLY A 55 -5.28 4.41 -12.01
N SER A 56 -5.66 5.29 -11.07
CA SER A 56 -6.27 6.58 -11.39
C SER A 56 -5.29 7.75 -11.30
N GLY A 57 -4.03 7.47 -10.97
CA GLY A 57 -3.01 8.51 -10.86
C GLY A 57 -2.86 9.09 -9.46
N GLN A 58 -3.57 8.56 -8.47
CA GLN A 58 -3.39 9.00 -7.09
C GLN A 58 -2.16 8.37 -6.49
N ILE A 59 -1.40 9.14 -5.73
CA ILE A 59 -0.25 8.62 -4.98
C ILE A 59 -0.75 8.16 -3.63
N LEU A 60 -0.56 6.88 -3.34
CA LEU A 60 -1.04 6.24 -2.12
C LEU A 60 0.13 5.69 -1.30
N VAL A 61 -0.10 5.58 0.01
CA VAL A 61 0.78 4.89 0.94
C VAL A 61 0.07 3.62 1.35
N VAL A 62 0.67 2.47 1.03
CA VAL A 62 0.07 1.16 1.25
C VAL A 62 0.90 0.39 2.26
N VAL A 63 0.26 -0.11 3.31
CA VAL A 63 0.92 -0.93 4.34
C VAL A 63 0.46 -2.37 4.18
N TYR A 64 1.41 -3.29 4.22
CA TYR A 64 1.10 -4.70 3.99
C TYR A 64 2.12 -5.61 4.66
N VAL A 65 1.79 -6.90 4.69
CA VAL A 65 2.68 -7.95 5.19
C VAL A 65 2.81 -9.03 4.12
N TYR A 66 3.94 -9.72 4.10
CA TYR A 66 4.12 -10.92 3.31
C TYR A 66 3.70 -12.14 4.15
N ARG A 67 2.86 -12.99 3.58
CA ARG A 67 2.51 -14.28 4.19
C ARG A 67 3.39 -15.40 3.66
N ASP A 68 3.83 -15.26 2.41
CA ASP A 68 4.91 -16.04 1.81
C ASP A 68 5.47 -15.20 0.66
N PRO A 69 6.49 -15.66 -0.06
CA PRO A 69 7.20 -14.80 -1.03
C PRO A 69 6.32 -14.13 -2.08
N ASN A 70 5.17 -14.73 -2.41
CA ASN A 70 4.30 -14.20 -3.45
C ASN A 70 2.91 -13.84 -2.94
N PHE A 71 2.69 -13.92 -1.64
CA PHE A 71 1.38 -13.70 -1.04
C PHE A 71 1.43 -12.50 -0.10
N ILE A 72 0.69 -11.47 -0.44
CA ILE A 72 0.67 -10.21 0.31
C ILE A 72 -0.72 -10.01 0.91
N ARG A 73 -0.76 -9.58 2.16
CA ARG A 73 -2.00 -9.16 2.80
C ARG A 73 -1.93 -7.64 3.03
N LEU A 74 -2.87 -6.92 2.43
CA LEU A 74 -2.98 -5.47 2.62
C LEU A 74 -3.56 -5.17 3.99
N ILE A 75 -2.97 -4.19 4.68
CA ILE A 75 -3.42 -3.74 5.99
C ILE A 75 -4.13 -2.42 5.88
N SER A 76 -3.57 -1.45 5.16
CA SER A 76 -4.17 -0.14 5.00
C SER A 76 -3.65 0.55 3.76
N ALA A 77 -4.43 1.53 3.30
CA ALA A 77 -4.02 2.41 2.20
C ALA A 77 -4.61 3.79 2.45
N ARG A 78 -3.80 4.82 2.24
CA ARG A 78 -4.23 6.21 2.39
C ARG A 78 -3.56 7.06 1.32
N LYS A 79 -4.10 8.25 1.10
CA LYS A 79 -3.47 9.20 0.19
C LYS A 79 -2.15 9.69 0.78
N ALA A 80 -1.17 9.89 -0.07
CA ALA A 80 0.12 10.42 0.34
C ALA A 80 -0.02 11.85 0.82
N GLN A 81 0.72 12.19 1.86
CA GLN A 81 0.87 13.56 2.31
C GLN A 81 1.86 14.30 1.40
N PRO A 82 1.87 15.65 1.41
CA PRO A 82 2.74 16.39 0.50
C PRO A 82 4.20 15.97 0.54
N GLN A 83 4.74 15.72 1.73
CA GLN A 83 6.13 15.31 1.87
C GLN A 83 6.38 13.92 1.25
N GLU A 84 5.42 13.03 1.40
CA GLU A 84 5.51 11.69 0.80
C GLU A 84 5.43 11.75 -0.73
N THR A 85 4.58 12.65 -1.24
CA THR A 85 4.48 12.89 -2.67
C THR A 85 5.81 13.39 -3.23
N ILE A 86 6.48 14.29 -2.52
CA ILE A 86 7.79 14.79 -2.92
C ILE A 86 8.81 13.65 -2.97
N GLN A 87 8.82 12.79 -1.96
CA GLN A 87 9.71 11.64 -1.93
C GLN A 87 9.49 10.73 -3.13
N TYR A 88 8.22 10.46 -3.44
CA TYR A 88 7.87 9.58 -4.56
C TYR A 88 8.29 10.19 -5.90
N GLN A 89 8.11 11.49 -6.07
CA GLN A 89 8.35 12.16 -7.35
C GLN A 89 9.82 12.34 -7.69
N GLY A 90 10.70 11.87 -6.86
CA GLY A 90 12.08 11.80 -7.29
C GLY A 90 12.95 12.83 -6.71
N ALA A 91 12.54 13.04 -5.79
CA ALA A 91 13.62 13.58 -5.10
C ALA A 91 14.93 13.18 -5.72
#